data_b6ae3762bfa3ce1b63b789360f8c9a61
#
_entry.id   b6ae3762bfa3ce1b63b789360f8c9a61
#
_cell.length_a   1.000
_cell.length_b   1.000
_cell.length_c   1.000
_cell.angle_alpha   90.00
_cell.angle_beta   90.00
_cell.angle_gamma   90.00
#
_symmetry.space_group_name_H-M   'P 1'
#
loop_
_entity.id
_entity.type
_entity.pdbx_description
1 polymer ?
#
loop_
_entity_poly.entity_id
_entity_poly.type
_entity_poly.pdbx_seq_one_letter_code
_entity_poly.pdbx_strand_id
1 'polypeptide(L)'
;MERRQPARSPSRLTPDGGVFLFESRANLDGYDSGEFAQVYRYDSAAEELDCLSCPPTKAPASGGAALQSFSIFDVAAPLTQASFVPALHANGKRAFFESTEALVSSDTDEVRDVYEWEEAGVGSCAREGGCIYLISSGHSARGNYLFGHSSSGDDVFFTTGDVLVGGDEDTPSVYDARVNGGFAEPSSVPCLEEFCRPPASPPPPLATSPEVVIGTGNVTPRKTCPKGKSKTIRNGRTVCVKKKRHRHRGHRHRPSKHGPR
;
A
#
# COMPACT_ATOMS: atom_id res chain seq x y z
N MET A 1 1.35 27.40 8.29
CA MET A 1 1.13 26.78 6.96
C MET A 1 1.88 25.45 6.97
N GLU A 2 1.19 24.40 7.33
CA GLU A 2 1.72 23.04 7.33
C GLU A 2 1.87 22.61 5.87
N ARG A 3 3.07 22.27 5.44
CA ARG A 3 3.30 21.76 4.09
C ARG A 3 2.67 20.36 4.05
N ARG A 4 1.48 20.26 3.48
CA ARG A 4 0.90 18.95 3.14
C ARG A 4 1.89 18.23 2.24
N GLN A 5 2.44 17.15 2.72
CA GLN A 5 3.30 16.28 1.91
C GLN A 5 2.44 15.65 0.83
N PRO A 6 2.78 15.79 -0.46
CA PRO A 6 1.95 15.28 -1.56
C PRO A 6 1.84 13.75 -1.61
N ALA A 7 2.61 13.05 -0.77
CA ALA A 7 2.65 11.59 -0.69
C ALA A 7 1.53 10.95 0.15
N ARG A 8 0.74 11.73 0.87
CA ARG A 8 -0.36 11.23 1.71
C ARG A 8 -1.69 11.66 1.11
N SER A 9 -2.11 10.99 0.03
CA SER A 9 -3.49 11.14 -0.44
C SER A 9 -4.39 10.24 0.41
N PRO A 10 -5.33 10.80 1.18
CA PRO A 10 -6.28 10.01 1.99
C PRO A 10 -7.40 9.38 1.14
N SER A 11 -7.30 9.42 -0.17
CA SER A 11 -8.32 8.93 -1.07
C SER A 11 -8.05 7.52 -1.57
N ARG A 12 -9.13 6.77 -1.78
CA ARG A 12 -9.13 5.43 -2.37
C ARG A 12 -10.25 5.36 -3.40
N LEU A 13 -10.03 4.63 -4.47
CA LEU A 13 -10.95 4.55 -5.61
C LEU A 13 -11.04 3.09 -6.09
N THR A 14 -12.24 2.62 -6.41
CA THR A 14 -12.42 1.31 -7.07
C THR A 14 -11.82 1.30 -8.47
N PRO A 15 -11.43 0.13 -9.01
CA PRO A 15 -10.82 0.04 -10.35
C PRO A 15 -11.66 0.61 -11.49
N ASP A 16 -12.98 0.58 -11.35
CA ASP A 16 -13.93 1.17 -12.31
C ASP A 16 -14.22 2.64 -12.08
N GLY A 17 -13.68 3.22 -10.98
CA GLY A 17 -13.93 4.61 -10.60
C GLY A 17 -15.30 4.87 -10.00
N GLY A 18 -16.11 3.84 -9.73
CA GLY A 18 -17.48 3.97 -9.25
C GLY A 18 -17.60 4.38 -7.80
N VAL A 19 -16.68 3.91 -6.94
CA VAL A 19 -16.70 4.21 -5.50
C VAL A 19 -15.40 4.88 -5.07
N PHE A 20 -15.55 5.93 -4.27
CA PHE A 20 -14.46 6.76 -3.80
C PHE A 20 -14.44 6.83 -2.26
N LEU A 21 -13.30 6.47 -1.66
CA LEU A 21 -13.08 6.53 -0.22
C LEU A 21 -12.09 7.66 0.11
N PHE A 22 -12.47 8.54 1.03
CA PHE A 22 -11.67 9.71 1.37
C PHE A 22 -11.87 10.17 2.81
N GLU A 23 -10.97 11.01 3.28
CA GLU A 23 -11.07 11.67 4.58
C GLU A 23 -11.51 13.13 4.41
N SER A 24 -12.36 13.58 5.33
CA SER A 24 -12.76 14.99 5.40
C SER A 24 -13.00 15.43 6.83
N ARG A 25 -12.70 16.70 7.10
CA ARG A 25 -13.09 17.39 8.34
C ARG A 25 -14.37 18.22 8.16
N ALA A 26 -14.90 18.26 6.96
CA ALA A 26 -16.15 18.95 6.69
C ALA A 26 -17.35 18.07 7.07
N ASN A 27 -18.39 18.68 7.58
CA ASN A 27 -19.67 18.04 7.87
C ASN A 27 -20.41 17.79 6.54
N LEU A 28 -20.11 16.69 5.86
CA LEU A 28 -20.59 16.43 4.52
C LEU A 28 -22.01 15.82 4.49
N ASP A 29 -22.37 15.08 5.55
CA ASP A 29 -23.67 14.39 5.71
C ASP A 29 -24.53 14.96 6.84
N GLY A 30 -24.14 16.15 7.36
CA GLY A 30 -24.79 16.78 8.49
C GLY A 30 -24.37 16.23 9.86
N TYR A 31 -23.37 15.34 9.92
CA TYR A 31 -22.77 14.87 11.15
C TYR A 31 -21.82 15.93 11.71
N ASP A 32 -21.94 16.23 13.02
CA ASP A 32 -21.02 17.15 13.71
C ASP A 32 -19.72 16.44 14.05
N SER A 33 -18.72 16.58 13.19
CA SER A 33 -17.41 15.99 13.35
C SER A 33 -16.50 16.71 14.36
N GLY A 34 -16.90 17.87 14.91
CA GLY A 34 -16.12 18.63 15.87
C GLY A 34 -14.71 18.99 15.39
N GLU A 35 -14.50 19.17 14.08
CA GLU A 35 -13.21 19.37 13.41
C GLU A 35 -12.33 18.11 13.30
N PHE A 36 -12.76 16.96 13.78
CA PHE A 36 -12.09 15.69 13.57
C PHE A 36 -12.28 15.23 12.12
N ALA A 37 -11.24 14.63 11.54
CA ALA A 37 -11.37 13.99 10.24
C ALA A 37 -12.23 12.72 10.36
N GLN A 38 -13.15 12.53 9.41
CA GLN A 38 -13.95 11.33 9.29
C GLN A 38 -13.70 10.67 7.93
N VAL A 39 -13.94 9.37 7.85
CA VAL A 39 -13.83 8.58 6.63
C VAL A 39 -15.18 8.54 5.93
N TYR A 40 -15.20 8.93 4.68
CA TYR A 40 -16.40 8.97 3.82
C TYR A 40 -16.24 8.05 2.62
N ARG A 41 -17.34 7.43 2.22
CA ARG A 41 -17.50 6.67 0.99
C ARG A 41 -18.50 7.40 0.09
N TYR A 42 -18.14 7.64 -1.15
CA TYR A 42 -19.05 8.13 -2.17
C TYR A 42 -19.23 7.09 -3.25
N ASP A 43 -20.49 6.74 -3.53
CA ASP A 43 -20.89 5.85 -4.61
C ASP A 43 -21.51 6.68 -5.73
N SER A 44 -20.85 6.74 -6.88
CA SER A 44 -21.28 7.57 -8.01
C SER A 44 -22.50 7.02 -8.74
N ALA A 45 -22.76 5.71 -8.65
CA ALA A 45 -23.91 5.09 -9.29
C ALA A 45 -25.20 5.29 -8.49
N ALA A 46 -25.09 5.29 -7.16
CA ALA A 46 -26.20 5.59 -6.25
C ALA A 46 -26.34 7.08 -5.96
N GLU A 47 -25.33 7.90 -6.29
CA GLU A 47 -25.19 9.31 -5.87
C GLU A 47 -25.25 9.45 -4.34
N GLU A 48 -24.70 8.46 -3.60
CA GLU A 48 -24.81 8.34 -2.15
C GLU A 48 -23.47 8.64 -1.48
N LEU A 49 -23.53 9.35 -0.37
CA LEU A 49 -22.40 9.69 0.48
C LEU A 49 -22.62 9.13 1.88
N ASP A 50 -21.79 8.16 2.27
CA ASP A 50 -21.83 7.53 3.56
C ASP A 50 -20.67 8.01 4.44
N CYS A 51 -20.93 8.35 5.69
CA CYS A 51 -19.89 8.49 6.71
C CYS A 51 -19.63 7.14 7.36
N LEU A 52 -18.49 6.52 7.09
CA LEU A 52 -18.18 5.18 7.58
C LEU A 52 -17.70 5.16 9.02
N SER A 53 -17.09 6.25 9.48
CA SER A 53 -16.56 6.40 10.84
C SER A 53 -17.43 7.24 11.76
N CYS A 54 -18.62 7.65 11.30
CA CYS A 54 -19.56 8.35 12.14
C CYS A 54 -20.33 7.35 13.02
N PRO A 55 -20.36 7.52 14.35
CA PRO A 55 -21.04 6.58 15.21
C PRO A 55 -22.53 6.51 14.86
N PRO A 56 -23.15 5.32 14.93
CA PRO A 56 -24.57 5.13 14.60
C PRO A 56 -25.52 5.96 15.46
N THR A 57 -25.08 6.37 16.63
CA THR A 57 -25.83 7.22 17.57
C THR A 57 -25.89 8.68 17.11
N LYS A 58 -25.08 9.07 16.13
CA LYS A 58 -24.85 10.47 15.73
C LYS A 58 -24.45 11.39 16.88
N ALA A 59 -23.87 10.83 17.95
CA ALA A 59 -23.25 11.63 19.00
C ALA A 59 -22.11 12.46 18.38
N PRO A 60 -21.84 13.69 18.89
CA PRO A 60 -20.71 14.48 18.40
C PRO A 60 -19.41 13.68 18.49
N ALA A 61 -18.53 13.84 17.51
CA ALA A 61 -17.27 13.11 17.46
C ALA A 61 -16.41 13.41 18.70
N SER A 62 -15.87 12.37 19.29
CA SER A 62 -14.85 12.44 20.35
C SER A 62 -13.45 12.18 19.85
N GLY A 63 -13.31 11.65 18.63
CA GLY A 63 -12.06 11.31 17.98
C GLY A 63 -12.14 11.39 16.47
N GLY A 64 -11.00 11.18 15.83
CA GLY A 64 -10.88 11.22 14.38
C GLY A 64 -10.58 9.85 13.78
N ALA A 65 -10.98 9.69 12.52
CA ALA A 65 -10.69 8.51 11.73
C ALA A 65 -9.77 8.83 10.55
N ALA A 66 -9.04 7.84 10.09
CA ALA A 66 -8.10 7.94 9.00
C ALA A 66 -8.01 6.64 8.20
N LEU A 67 -7.68 6.75 6.93
CA LEU A 67 -7.41 5.60 6.06
C LEU A 67 -6.01 5.02 6.28
N GLN A 68 -5.11 5.85 6.79
CA GLN A 68 -3.75 5.48 7.16
C GLN A 68 -3.14 6.57 8.03
N SER A 69 -2.84 6.29 9.27
CA SER A 69 -2.25 7.25 10.20
C SER A 69 -0.76 7.07 10.37
N PHE A 70 -0.26 5.86 10.24
CA PHE A 70 1.13 5.51 10.49
C PHE A 70 1.80 4.96 9.23
N SER A 71 3.03 5.39 9.01
CA SER A 71 3.94 4.74 8.09
C SER A 71 5.04 4.09 8.90
N ILE A 72 5.15 2.78 8.88
CA ILE A 72 6.26 2.04 9.52
C ILE A 72 7.63 2.49 9.01
N PHE A 73 7.66 3.27 7.94
CA PHE A 73 8.85 3.86 7.35
C PHE A 73 9.12 5.31 7.77
N ASP A 74 8.26 5.91 8.61
CA ASP A 74 8.40 7.31 9.05
C ASP A 74 9.61 7.54 10.00
N VAL A 75 10.34 6.50 10.35
CA VAL A 75 11.40 6.58 11.37
C VAL A 75 12.75 7.04 10.84
N ALA A 76 12.97 7.27 9.57
CA ALA A 76 14.20 7.90 9.05
C ALA A 76 14.45 7.81 7.53
N ALA A 77 13.48 7.48 6.70
CA ALA A 77 13.69 7.48 5.26
C ALA A 77 13.13 8.75 4.63
N PRO A 78 13.85 9.41 3.73
CA PRO A 78 13.23 10.43 2.90
C PRO A 78 12.07 9.78 2.15
N LEU A 79 10.87 10.32 2.31
CA LEU A 79 9.59 9.81 1.79
C LEU A 79 9.58 9.83 0.25
N THR A 80 10.33 8.94 -0.39
CA THR A 80 10.34 8.80 -1.85
C THR A 80 9.34 7.77 -2.36
N GLN A 81 8.71 7.00 -1.48
CA GLN A 81 7.64 6.06 -1.84
C GLN A 81 6.54 6.10 -0.78
N ALA A 82 5.44 6.76 -1.11
CA ALA A 82 4.21 6.63 -0.36
C ALA A 82 3.64 5.22 -0.61
N SER A 83 3.77 4.35 0.38
CA SER A 83 3.02 3.10 0.37
C SER A 83 1.58 3.45 0.74
N PHE A 84 0.67 3.41 -0.23
CA PHE A 84 -0.75 3.50 0.04
C PHE A 84 -1.22 2.15 0.55
N VAL A 85 -1.70 2.14 1.78
CA VAL A 85 -2.35 0.96 2.35
C VAL A 85 -3.69 0.76 1.61
N PRO A 86 -3.95 -0.43 1.05
CA PRO A 86 -5.27 -0.76 0.54
C PRO A 86 -6.31 -0.64 1.66
N ALA A 87 -7.29 0.23 1.49
CA ALA A 87 -8.33 0.53 2.48
C ALA A 87 -9.75 0.32 1.93
N LEU A 88 -9.90 0.22 0.61
CA LEU A 88 -11.17 -0.03 -0.07
C LEU A 88 -11.08 -1.33 -0.86
N HIS A 89 -12.01 -2.26 -0.60
CA HIS A 89 -12.16 -3.46 -1.41
C HIS A 89 -12.54 -3.10 -2.85
N ALA A 90 -12.08 -3.89 -3.82
CA ALA A 90 -12.22 -3.60 -5.25
C ALA A 90 -13.68 -3.42 -5.74
N ASN A 91 -14.67 -4.00 -5.04
CA ASN A 91 -16.08 -3.82 -5.34
C ASN A 91 -16.73 -2.63 -4.63
N GLY A 92 -15.98 -1.88 -3.81
CA GLY A 92 -16.47 -0.71 -3.08
C GLY A 92 -17.38 -1.00 -1.88
N LYS A 93 -17.62 -2.26 -1.52
CA LYS A 93 -18.62 -2.70 -0.52
C LYS A 93 -18.06 -3.01 0.86
N ARG A 94 -16.73 -3.02 0.98
CA ARG A 94 -16.01 -3.17 2.26
C ARG A 94 -14.92 -2.12 2.30
N ALA A 95 -14.76 -1.48 3.45
CA ALA A 95 -13.72 -0.49 3.68
C ALA A 95 -13.07 -0.71 5.04
N PHE A 96 -11.76 -0.45 5.11
CA PHE A 96 -10.95 -0.63 6.29
C PHE A 96 -10.32 0.71 6.66
N PHE A 97 -10.38 1.06 7.94
CA PHE A 97 -9.88 2.36 8.39
C PHE A 97 -9.48 2.30 9.86
N GLU A 98 -8.88 3.37 10.34
CA GLU A 98 -8.47 3.54 11.71
C GLU A 98 -9.32 4.62 12.38
N SER A 99 -9.66 4.46 13.66
CA SER A 99 -10.33 5.49 14.46
C SER A 99 -9.76 5.56 15.86
N THR A 100 -9.74 6.77 16.42
CA THR A 100 -9.48 7.00 17.85
C THR A 100 -10.79 7.16 18.63
N GLU A 101 -11.93 7.06 17.96
CA GLU A 101 -13.24 7.04 18.58
C GLU A 101 -13.76 5.61 18.63
N ALA A 102 -14.27 5.20 19.76
CA ALA A 102 -14.92 3.91 19.94
C ALA A 102 -16.23 3.86 19.14
N LEU A 103 -16.23 3.19 18.00
CA LEU A 103 -17.39 3.10 17.11
C LEU A 103 -18.31 1.95 17.45
N VAL A 104 -17.83 0.99 18.25
CA VAL A 104 -18.58 -0.17 18.73
C VAL A 104 -18.31 -0.39 20.21
N SER A 105 -19.24 -1.05 20.91
CA SER A 105 -19.17 -1.24 22.38
C SER A 105 -18.07 -2.21 22.84
N SER A 106 -17.47 -2.97 21.93
CA SER A 106 -16.33 -3.84 22.22
C SER A 106 -15.00 -3.09 22.25
N ASP A 107 -14.94 -1.90 21.69
CA ASP A 107 -13.84 -0.97 21.88
C ASP A 107 -14.05 -0.21 23.19
N THR A 108 -13.14 -0.37 24.13
CA THR A 108 -13.23 0.15 25.48
C THR A 108 -12.00 0.94 25.91
N ASP A 109 -11.04 1.08 25.01
CA ASP A 109 -9.88 1.93 25.23
C ASP A 109 -10.04 3.30 24.53
N GLU A 110 -9.08 4.19 24.71
CA GLU A 110 -9.10 5.54 24.15
C GLU A 110 -7.95 5.70 23.13
N VAL A 111 -7.47 4.58 22.58
CA VAL A 111 -6.40 4.61 21.60
C VAL A 111 -6.95 4.38 20.20
N ARG A 112 -6.09 4.29 19.25
CA ARG A 112 -6.43 4.06 17.86
C ARG A 112 -6.68 2.59 17.60
N ASP A 113 -7.80 2.26 16.98
CA ASP A 113 -8.19 0.93 16.57
C ASP A 113 -8.43 0.81 15.06
N VAL A 114 -8.39 -0.43 14.58
CA VAL A 114 -8.66 -0.78 13.19
C VAL A 114 -10.07 -1.31 13.08
N TYR A 115 -10.82 -0.78 12.13
CA TYR A 115 -12.21 -1.10 11.86
C TYR A 115 -12.44 -1.54 10.43
N GLU A 116 -13.49 -2.30 10.24
CA GLU A 116 -14.08 -2.63 8.95
C GLU A 116 -15.49 -2.06 8.89
N TRP A 117 -15.85 -1.52 7.72
CA TRP A 117 -17.22 -1.23 7.34
C TRP A 117 -17.66 -2.14 6.21
N GLU A 118 -18.86 -2.71 6.32
CA GLU A 118 -19.52 -3.52 5.30
C GLU A 118 -20.84 -2.89 4.85
N GLU A 119 -21.09 -2.86 3.54
CA GLU A 119 -22.38 -2.46 2.97
C GLU A 119 -23.47 -3.46 3.37
N ALA A 120 -24.72 -3.02 3.47
CA ALA A 120 -25.85 -3.89 3.75
C ALA A 120 -25.93 -5.06 2.73
N GLY A 121 -26.06 -6.28 3.25
CA GLY A 121 -26.10 -7.52 2.47
C GLY A 121 -24.72 -8.09 2.11
N VAL A 122 -23.64 -7.49 2.62
CA VAL A 122 -22.26 -8.00 2.48
C VAL A 122 -21.82 -8.66 3.79
N GLY A 123 -21.11 -9.77 3.71
CA GLY A 123 -20.65 -10.51 4.88
C GLY A 123 -21.80 -10.86 5.82
N SER A 124 -21.71 -10.38 7.06
CA SER A 124 -22.76 -10.56 8.08
C SER A 124 -23.66 -9.33 8.25
N CYS A 125 -23.45 -8.27 7.48
CA CYS A 125 -24.18 -7.01 7.63
C CYS A 125 -25.60 -7.08 7.05
N ALA A 126 -26.61 -7.01 7.93
CA ALA A 126 -28.03 -6.98 7.56
C ALA A 126 -28.69 -5.60 7.77
N ARG A 127 -27.92 -4.59 8.21
CA ARG A 127 -28.43 -3.28 8.60
C ARG A 127 -28.35 -2.29 7.43
N GLU A 128 -29.41 -1.53 7.17
CA GLU A 128 -29.37 -0.37 6.28
C GLU A 128 -28.33 0.64 6.76
N GLY A 129 -27.58 1.25 5.83
CA GLY A 129 -26.46 2.17 6.11
C GLY A 129 -25.14 1.49 6.48
N GLY A 130 -25.10 0.14 6.42
CA GLY A 130 -23.89 -0.64 6.66
C GLY A 130 -23.63 -0.99 8.13
N CYS A 131 -22.61 -1.78 8.34
CA CYS A 131 -22.18 -2.27 9.64
C CYS A 131 -20.71 -1.96 9.87
N ILE A 132 -20.36 -1.64 11.13
CA ILE A 132 -18.98 -1.40 11.56
C ILE A 132 -18.56 -2.55 12.47
N TYR A 133 -17.40 -3.10 12.21
CA TYR A 133 -16.79 -4.17 12.99
C TYR A 133 -15.41 -3.73 13.48
N LEU A 134 -15.07 -4.11 14.70
CA LEU A 134 -13.74 -3.93 15.28
C LEU A 134 -12.85 -5.08 14.82
N ILE A 135 -11.68 -4.78 14.25
CA ILE A 135 -10.68 -5.74 13.81
C ILE A 135 -9.60 -5.95 14.87
N SER A 136 -9.12 -4.86 15.48
CA SER A 136 -8.18 -4.93 16.61
C SER A 136 -8.86 -5.32 17.91
N SER A 137 -8.10 -5.41 19.01
CA SER A 137 -8.64 -5.92 20.29
C SER A 137 -9.63 -4.98 20.98
N GLY A 138 -9.50 -3.65 20.79
CA GLY A 138 -10.25 -2.62 21.51
C GLY A 138 -9.91 -2.53 23.01
N HIS A 139 -8.75 -3.07 23.42
CA HIS A 139 -8.27 -3.08 24.81
C HIS A 139 -6.77 -2.78 24.88
N SER A 140 -6.22 -2.23 23.82
CA SER A 140 -4.79 -1.99 23.66
C SER A 140 -4.30 -0.85 24.55
N ALA A 141 -3.10 -0.98 25.08
CA ALA A 141 -2.41 0.15 25.71
C ALA A 141 -1.77 1.12 24.70
N ARG A 142 -1.73 0.75 23.42
CA ARG A 142 -1.11 1.51 22.32
C ARG A 142 -1.99 1.43 21.09
N GLY A 143 -1.82 2.42 20.18
CA GLY A 143 -2.60 2.44 18.95
C GLY A 143 -2.30 1.27 18.02
N ASN A 144 -3.34 0.82 17.36
CA ASN A 144 -3.34 -0.20 16.32
C ASN A 144 -3.39 0.47 14.94
N TYR A 145 -2.72 -0.11 13.93
CA TYR A 145 -2.57 0.52 12.63
C TYR A 145 -2.85 -0.46 11.49
N LEU A 146 -3.64 -0.02 10.54
CA LEU A 146 -3.97 -0.77 9.34
C LEU A 146 -2.74 -0.94 8.45
N PHE A 147 -2.47 -2.17 8.04
CA PHE A 147 -1.40 -2.52 7.11
C PHE A 147 -1.94 -2.85 5.71
N GLY A 148 -3.18 -3.28 5.61
CA GLY A 148 -3.87 -3.59 4.37
C GLY A 148 -4.83 -4.75 4.50
N HIS A 149 -5.36 -5.17 3.36
CA HIS A 149 -6.24 -6.34 3.27
C HIS A 149 -5.90 -7.19 2.03
N SER A 150 -6.31 -8.47 2.05
CA SER A 150 -6.21 -9.34 0.88
C SER A 150 -7.16 -8.90 -0.24
N SER A 151 -6.96 -9.42 -1.44
CA SER A 151 -7.81 -9.09 -2.59
C SER A 151 -9.27 -9.52 -2.43
N SER A 152 -9.56 -10.51 -1.59
CA SER A 152 -10.93 -10.92 -1.22
C SER A 152 -11.52 -10.04 -0.11
N GLY A 153 -10.68 -9.33 0.66
CA GLY A 153 -11.07 -8.63 1.87
C GLY A 153 -11.28 -9.54 3.09
N ASP A 154 -10.98 -10.83 2.97
CA ASP A 154 -11.21 -11.80 4.06
C ASP A 154 -10.04 -11.90 5.04
N ASP A 155 -8.89 -11.36 4.67
CA ASP A 155 -7.71 -11.20 5.52
C ASP A 155 -7.42 -9.72 5.67
N VAL A 156 -7.32 -9.24 6.91
CA VAL A 156 -6.98 -7.85 7.24
C VAL A 156 -5.71 -7.84 8.06
N PHE A 157 -4.69 -7.19 7.55
CA PHE A 157 -3.39 -7.09 8.20
C PHE A 157 -3.29 -5.79 8.97
N PHE A 158 -2.90 -5.88 10.23
CA PHE A 158 -2.73 -4.71 11.10
C PHE A 158 -1.56 -4.91 12.06
N THR A 159 -1.03 -3.81 12.59
CA THR A 159 0.00 -3.85 13.62
C THR A 159 -0.62 -3.52 14.98
N THR A 160 -0.21 -4.26 15.99
CA THR A 160 -0.57 -4.00 17.39
C THR A 160 0.59 -4.31 18.33
N GLY A 161 0.60 -3.70 19.49
CA GLY A 161 1.48 -4.08 20.59
C GLY A 161 0.87 -5.13 21.52
N ASP A 162 -0.37 -5.58 21.24
CA ASP A 162 -0.99 -6.63 22.02
C ASP A 162 -0.51 -8.01 21.61
N VAL A 163 -0.40 -8.90 22.56
CA VAL A 163 -0.14 -10.33 22.32
C VAL A 163 -1.48 -11.01 22.05
N LEU A 164 -1.81 -11.21 20.77
CA LEU A 164 -3.10 -11.80 20.36
C LEU A 164 -3.04 -13.32 20.23
N VAL A 165 -1.85 -13.90 20.07
CA VAL A 165 -1.64 -15.34 19.96
C VAL A 165 -0.59 -15.80 20.95
N GLY A 166 -0.76 -17.04 21.45
CA GLY A 166 0.18 -17.64 22.39
C GLY A 166 1.57 -17.79 21.78
N GLY A 167 2.61 -17.43 22.55
CA GLY A 167 4.01 -17.54 22.13
C GLY A 167 4.55 -16.33 21.37
N ASP A 168 3.75 -15.31 21.15
CA ASP A 168 4.25 -14.01 20.66
C ASP A 168 4.93 -13.24 21.82
N GLU A 169 5.82 -12.33 21.46
CA GLU A 169 6.51 -11.46 22.41
C GLU A 169 5.73 -10.14 22.57
N ASP A 170 5.92 -9.47 23.72
CA ASP A 170 5.33 -8.14 23.98
C ASP A 170 6.07 -7.04 23.18
N THR A 171 6.03 -7.19 21.87
CA THR A 171 6.59 -6.26 20.88
C THR A 171 5.55 -5.99 19.80
N PRO A 172 5.54 -4.81 19.17
CA PRO A 172 4.64 -4.55 18.06
C PRO A 172 4.82 -5.58 16.94
N SER A 173 3.77 -6.33 16.67
CA SER A 173 3.73 -7.40 15.66
C SER A 173 2.67 -7.11 14.61
N VAL A 174 2.78 -7.78 13.46
CA VAL A 174 1.76 -7.75 12.40
C VAL A 174 0.89 -9.00 12.54
N TYR A 175 -0.40 -8.79 12.65
CA TYR A 175 -1.40 -9.84 12.72
C TYR A 175 -2.27 -9.86 11.46
N ASP A 176 -2.81 -11.04 11.18
CA ASP A 176 -3.78 -11.30 10.14
C ASP A 176 -5.12 -11.65 10.80
N ALA A 177 -6.05 -10.70 10.79
CA ALA A 177 -7.44 -10.95 11.17
C ALA A 177 -8.16 -11.60 9.99
N ARG A 178 -8.66 -12.82 10.19
CA ARG A 178 -9.17 -13.67 9.11
C ARG A 178 -10.63 -14.03 9.31
N VAL A 179 -11.41 -13.91 8.26
CA VAL A 179 -12.78 -14.44 8.22
C VAL A 179 -12.75 -15.95 8.45
N ASN A 180 -13.64 -16.45 9.29
CA ASN A 180 -13.73 -17.85 9.75
C ASN A 180 -12.60 -18.31 10.68
N GLY A 181 -11.83 -17.40 11.24
CA GLY A 181 -10.80 -17.66 12.24
C GLY A 181 -9.42 -17.85 11.68
N GLY A 182 -8.44 -17.75 12.57
CA GLY A 182 -7.02 -17.90 12.26
C GLY A 182 -6.56 -19.36 12.20
N PHE A 183 -5.25 -19.52 12.15
CA PHE A 183 -4.64 -20.85 12.26
C PHE A 183 -4.81 -21.40 13.68
N ALA A 184 -4.89 -22.73 13.77
CA ALA A 184 -4.84 -23.37 15.07
C ALA A 184 -3.54 -23.00 15.80
N GLU A 185 -3.64 -22.68 17.09
CA GLU A 185 -2.43 -22.44 17.86
C GLU A 185 -1.46 -23.61 17.73
N PRO A 186 -0.16 -23.35 17.45
CA PRO A 186 0.82 -24.39 17.45
C PRO A 186 0.81 -25.03 18.84
N SER A 187 0.62 -26.35 18.89
CA SER A 187 0.72 -27.07 20.15
C SER A 187 2.06 -26.71 20.77
N SER A 188 2.04 -26.14 21.95
CA SER A 188 3.24 -25.79 22.73
C SER A 188 3.90 -27.07 23.23
N VAL A 189 4.44 -27.86 22.32
CA VAL A 189 5.43 -28.88 22.66
C VAL A 189 6.70 -28.11 22.98
N PRO A 190 7.18 -28.08 24.23
CA PRO A 190 8.40 -27.39 24.53
C PRO A 190 9.49 -27.97 23.65
N CYS A 191 10.04 -27.12 22.82
CA CYS A 191 11.19 -27.46 21.99
C CYS A 191 12.39 -27.73 22.90
N LEU A 192 12.68 -28.98 23.15
CA LEU A 192 13.88 -29.44 23.83
C LEU A 192 14.96 -29.67 22.76
N GLU A 193 15.80 -28.64 22.58
CA GLU A 193 17.05 -28.65 21.80
C GLU A 193 16.90 -29.09 20.31
N GLU A 194 17.76 -30.00 19.88
CA GLU A 194 17.94 -30.44 18.49
C GLU A 194 16.68 -31.07 17.85
N PHE A 195 15.74 -31.56 18.65
CA PHE A 195 14.49 -32.18 18.17
C PHE A 195 13.49 -31.21 17.52
N CYS A 196 13.70 -29.93 17.68
CA CYS A 196 12.84 -28.90 17.07
C CYS A 196 13.29 -28.46 15.69
N ARG A 197 14.40 -28.96 15.21
CA ARG A 197 14.84 -28.69 13.85
C ARG A 197 13.98 -29.57 12.92
N PRO A 198 13.16 -28.97 12.02
CA PRO A 198 12.49 -29.79 11.03
C PRO A 198 13.54 -30.62 10.28
N PRO A 199 13.24 -31.87 9.91
CA PRO A 199 14.17 -32.68 9.14
C PRO A 199 14.59 -31.85 7.92
N ALA A 200 15.91 -31.80 7.69
CA ALA A 200 16.45 -31.03 6.57
C ALA A 200 15.68 -31.42 5.30
N SER A 201 15.10 -30.43 4.64
CA SER A 201 14.44 -30.68 3.36
C SER A 201 15.40 -31.43 2.46
N PRO A 202 14.95 -32.52 1.79
CA PRO A 202 15.82 -33.21 0.87
C PRO A 202 16.40 -32.18 -0.12
N PRO A 203 17.69 -32.28 -0.46
CA PRO A 203 18.26 -31.36 -1.45
C PRO A 203 17.39 -31.43 -2.72
N PRO A 204 17.13 -30.28 -3.35
CA PRO A 204 16.38 -30.26 -4.59
C PRO A 204 17.04 -31.27 -5.55
N PRO A 205 16.25 -32.07 -6.29
CA PRO A 205 16.80 -33.03 -7.22
C PRO A 205 17.77 -32.28 -8.13
N LEU A 206 18.99 -32.80 -8.26
CA LEU A 206 19.99 -32.26 -9.17
C LEU A 206 19.31 -32.12 -10.53
N ALA A 207 19.12 -30.90 -10.99
CA ALA A 207 18.58 -30.64 -12.30
C ALA A 207 19.46 -31.40 -13.31
N THR A 208 18.93 -32.46 -13.87
CA THR A 208 19.52 -33.10 -15.03
C THR A 208 19.62 -32.03 -16.10
N SER A 209 20.85 -31.67 -16.49
CA SER A 209 21.26 -30.66 -17.47
C SER A 209 20.13 -29.73 -17.92
N PRO A 210 20.24 -28.42 -17.70
CA PRO A 210 19.23 -27.54 -18.20
C PRO A 210 19.22 -27.67 -19.73
N GLU A 211 18.17 -28.28 -20.25
CA GLU A 211 17.76 -27.93 -21.60
C GLU A 211 17.63 -26.42 -21.59
N VAL A 212 18.48 -25.74 -22.37
CA VAL A 212 18.47 -24.28 -22.47
C VAL A 212 17.13 -23.91 -23.09
N VAL A 213 16.12 -23.75 -22.25
CA VAL A 213 14.90 -23.08 -22.65
C VAL A 213 15.32 -21.64 -22.93
N ILE A 214 15.52 -21.34 -24.21
CA ILE A 214 15.65 -19.98 -24.70
C ILE A 214 14.27 -19.33 -24.49
N GLY A 215 14.00 -18.98 -23.25
CA GLY A 215 12.86 -18.14 -22.92
C GLY A 215 13.05 -16.83 -23.68
N THR A 216 12.01 -16.40 -24.38
CA THR A 216 11.92 -15.04 -24.92
C THR A 216 11.83 -14.04 -23.76
N GLY A 217 12.90 -13.98 -22.96
CA GLY A 217 13.03 -13.00 -21.91
C GLY A 217 13.04 -11.59 -22.51
N ASN A 218 12.55 -10.62 -21.78
CA ASN A 218 12.44 -9.20 -22.13
C ASN A 218 13.77 -8.50 -22.48
N VAL A 219 14.85 -9.22 -22.62
CA VAL A 219 16.15 -8.69 -23.02
C VAL A 219 16.27 -8.79 -24.53
N THR A 220 15.76 -7.81 -25.24
CA THR A 220 16.13 -7.62 -26.65
C THR A 220 17.65 -7.43 -26.74
N PRO A 221 18.38 -8.28 -27.49
CA PRO A 221 19.82 -8.15 -27.63
C PRO A 221 20.13 -6.75 -28.15
N ARG A 222 20.99 -6.03 -27.44
CA ARG A 222 21.43 -4.70 -27.82
C ARG A 222 22.13 -4.80 -29.17
N LYS A 223 21.47 -4.40 -30.27
CA LYS A 223 22.07 -4.39 -31.60
C LYS A 223 23.33 -3.54 -31.56
N THR A 224 24.50 -4.16 -31.71
CA THR A 224 25.78 -3.50 -31.88
C THR A 224 25.99 -3.25 -33.38
N CYS A 225 26.37 -2.02 -33.73
CA CYS A 225 26.64 -1.70 -35.10
C CYS A 225 28.07 -2.15 -35.50
N PRO A 226 28.27 -2.69 -36.73
CA PRO A 226 29.58 -3.05 -37.22
C PRO A 226 30.56 -1.86 -37.21
N LYS A 227 31.89 -2.15 -37.21
CA LYS A 227 32.92 -1.12 -37.23
C LYS A 227 32.68 -0.13 -38.40
N GLY A 228 32.73 1.18 -38.11
CA GLY A 228 32.49 2.26 -39.06
C GLY A 228 31.06 2.74 -39.22
N LYS A 229 30.10 2.16 -38.47
CA LYS A 229 28.71 2.63 -38.44
C LYS A 229 28.34 3.14 -37.06
N SER A 230 27.42 4.09 -36.97
CA SER A 230 26.85 4.61 -35.74
C SER A 230 25.35 4.33 -35.67
N LYS A 231 24.84 4.17 -34.45
CA LYS A 231 23.40 4.01 -34.23
C LYS A 231 22.65 5.31 -34.49
N THR A 232 21.52 5.21 -35.17
CA THR A 232 20.59 6.31 -35.30
C THR A 232 19.14 5.77 -35.25
N ILE A 233 18.19 6.59 -34.88
CA ILE A 233 16.77 6.21 -34.87
C ILE A 233 16.13 6.81 -36.11
N ARG A 234 15.47 5.95 -36.91
CA ARG A 234 14.63 6.38 -38.02
C ARG A 234 13.29 5.64 -37.94
N ASN A 235 12.21 6.38 -38.00
CA ASN A 235 10.84 5.86 -37.90
C ASN A 235 10.66 4.89 -36.71
N GLY A 236 11.14 5.29 -35.51
CA GLY A 236 11.02 4.50 -34.28
C GLY A 236 11.89 3.23 -34.23
N ARG A 237 12.71 2.96 -35.25
CA ARG A 237 13.61 1.79 -35.31
C ARG A 237 15.06 2.19 -35.26
N THR A 238 15.85 1.45 -34.49
CA THR A 238 17.30 1.64 -34.42
C THR A 238 17.97 1.05 -35.65
N VAL A 239 18.65 1.91 -36.43
CA VAL A 239 19.40 1.52 -37.64
C VAL A 239 20.87 1.93 -37.54
N CYS A 240 21.76 1.19 -38.21
CA CYS A 240 23.18 1.48 -38.25
C CYS A 240 23.51 2.26 -39.56
N VAL A 241 23.99 3.50 -39.43
CA VAL A 241 24.38 4.34 -40.57
C VAL A 241 25.89 4.55 -40.62
N LYS A 242 26.46 4.70 -41.80
CA LYS A 242 27.90 4.99 -41.95
C LYS A 242 28.26 6.31 -41.28
N LYS A 243 29.35 6.35 -40.50
CA LYS A 243 29.87 7.59 -39.93
C LYS A 243 30.30 8.52 -41.05
N LYS A 244 29.73 9.75 -41.11
CA LYS A 244 30.24 10.79 -42.02
C LYS A 244 31.65 11.16 -41.57
N ARG A 245 32.64 11.00 -42.46
CA ARG A 245 33.99 11.53 -42.23
C ARG A 245 33.91 13.06 -42.31
N HIS A 246 34.08 13.74 -41.20
CA HIS A 246 34.35 15.16 -41.22
C HIS A 246 35.73 15.38 -41.84
N ARG A 247 35.80 15.93 -43.06
CA ARG A 247 37.02 16.47 -43.61
C ARG A 247 37.35 17.72 -42.80
N HIS A 248 38.39 17.66 -41.98
CA HIS A 248 38.98 18.85 -41.40
C HIS A 248 39.48 19.73 -42.54
N ARG A 249 38.83 20.85 -42.82
CA ARG A 249 39.31 21.94 -43.62
C ARG A 249 40.43 22.60 -42.82
N GLY A 250 41.69 22.32 -43.15
CA GLY A 250 42.84 22.98 -42.56
C GLY A 250 42.79 24.47 -42.87
N HIS A 251 42.66 25.26 -41.82
CA HIS A 251 42.92 26.69 -41.93
C HIS A 251 44.41 26.89 -42.19
N ARG A 252 44.76 27.30 -43.43
CA ARG A 252 46.08 27.84 -43.75
C ARG A 252 46.21 29.18 -43.06
N HIS A 253 47.04 29.28 -42.06
CA HIS A 253 47.51 30.54 -41.48
C HIS A 253 48.32 31.28 -42.55
N ARG A 254 47.86 32.48 -42.91
CA ARG A 254 48.60 33.45 -43.76
C ARG A 254 49.47 34.28 -42.79
N PRO A 255 50.82 34.35 -43.00
CA PRO A 255 51.67 35.16 -42.17
C PRO A 255 51.45 36.66 -42.48
N SER A 256 51.16 37.46 -41.48
CA SER A 256 51.12 38.90 -41.57
C SER A 256 52.55 39.44 -41.51
N LYS A 257 52.95 40.13 -42.57
CA LYS A 257 54.17 40.94 -42.59
C LYS A 257 53.90 42.24 -41.84
N HIS A 258 54.55 42.45 -40.69
CA HIS A 258 54.77 43.74 -40.13
C HIS A 258 56.22 44.15 -40.38
N GLY A 259 56.40 45.19 -41.19
CA GLY A 259 57.65 45.91 -41.34
C GLY A 259 57.70 47.05 -40.30
N PRO A 260 58.90 47.55 -40.02
CA PRO A 260 59.14 48.47 -38.90
C PRO A 260 58.94 49.92 -39.27
N ARG A 261 58.37 50.64 -38.29
CA ARG A 261 58.80 52.05 -37.94
C ARG A 261 58.33 52.40 -36.56
#